data_bc555e702fc28f6e09c9d697fe5c377c
#
_entry.id   bc555e702fc28f6e09c9d697fe5c377c
#
_cell.length_a   1.000
_cell.length_b   1.000
_cell.length_c   1.000
_cell.angle_alpha   90.00
_cell.angle_beta   90.00
_cell.angle_gamma   90.00
#
_symmetry.space_group_name_H-M   'P 1'
#
loop_
_entity.id
_entity.type
_entity.pdbx_description
1 polymer ?
#
loop_
_entity_poly.entity_id
_entity_poly.type
_entity_poly.pdbx_seq_one_letter_code
_entity_poly.pdbx_strand_id
1 'polypeptide(L)'
;VDVHTPPCFIVHTHDDAIVPASQATLIYEALLRAGVKAELHIFNDGEHGVGLAVGDPDVGEWPQMLWRWLRRRGLLSAQRRIALDGSLTCAGAPLGLAWLTLIPEDVQNPPVRLLLHGRQDGAFVIAEDQGPMPGPHEVQIRWISRQASYDASGKYSMEQSLICVRNAVIAPDQPLDIRLRPEDFVPSNSVEDG
;
A
#
# COMPACT_ATOMS: atom_id res chain seq x y z
N VAL A 1 -23.94 7.30 -11.02
CA VAL A 1 -22.50 7.24 -10.88
C VAL A 1 -21.85 7.77 -12.13
N ASP A 2 -20.93 8.70 -12.02
CA ASP A 2 -20.18 9.33 -13.10
C ASP A 2 -18.73 9.61 -12.66
N VAL A 3 -17.95 10.27 -13.53
CA VAL A 3 -16.52 10.57 -13.27
C VAL A 3 -16.29 11.54 -12.10
N HIS A 4 -17.33 12.25 -11.63
CA HIS A 4 -17.27 13.18 -10.49
C HIS A 4 -17.65 12.51 -9.18
N THR A 5 -18.10 11.26 -9.21
CA THR A 5 -18.41 10.49 -8.01
C THR A 5 -17.12 10.28 -7.21
N PRO A 6 -17.10 10.64 -5.91
CA PRO A 6 -15.91 10.44 -5.09
C PRO A 6 -15.60 8.95 -4.93
N PRO A 7 -14.37 8.61 -4.54
CA PRO A 7 -14.01 7.24 -4.18
C PRO A 7 -14.95 6.68 -3.12
N CYS A 8 -15.35 5.42 -3.28
CA CYS A 8 -16.35 4.77 -2.44
C CYS A 8 -15.76 3.59 -1.65
N PHE A 9 -16.17 3.44 -0.40
CA PHE A 9 -15.97 2.25 0.41
C PHE A 9 -17.34 1.64 0.71
N ILE A 10 -17.54 0.38 0.32
CA ILE A 10 -18.85 -0.29 0.36
C ILE A 10 -18.70 -1.52 1.23
N VAL A 11 -19.60 -1.66 2.22
CA VAL A 11 -19.70 -2.83 3.08
C VAL A 11 -21.10 -3.39 2.97
N HIS A 12 -21.20 -4.69 2.89
CA HIS A 12 -22.46 -5.42 2.83
C HIS A 12 -22.32 -6.80 3.47
N THR A 13 -23.46 -7.46 3.73
CA THR A 13 -23.51 -8.84 4.19
C THR A 13 -24.29 -9.70 3.20
N HIS A 14 -23.90 -10.97 3.06
CA HIS A 14 -24.55 -11.89 2.13
C HIS A 14 -25.98 -12.22 2.55
N ASP A 15 -26.21 -12.37 3.86
CA ASP A 15 -27.47 -12.80 4.46
C ASP A 15 -28.48 -11.66 4.69
N ASP A 16 -28.20 -10.46 4.17
CA ASP A 16 -29.17 -9.35 4.24
C ASP A 16 -30.44 -9.71 3.45
N ALA A 17 -31.49 -10.05 4.19
CA ALA A 17 -32.76 -10.46 3.61
C ALA A 17 -33.62 -9.29 3.09
N ILE A 18 -33.25 -8.03 3.41
CA ILE A 18 -33.98 -6.82 3.01
C ILE A 18 -33.36 -6.21 1.75
N VAL A 19 -32.04 -6.04 1.76
CA VAL A 19 -31.29 -5.50 0.62
C VAL A 19 -30.31 -6.57 0.15
N PRO A 20 -30.59 -7.23 -0.99
CA PRO A 20 -29.70 -8.27 -1.49
C PRO A 20 -28.29 -7.76 -1.77
N ALA A 21 -27.26 -8.53 -1.45
CA ALA A 21 -25.85 -8.20 -1.68
C ALA A 21 -25.52 -7.85 -3.15
N SER A 22 -26.34 -8.30 -4.09
CA SER A 22 -26.25 -7.90 -5.50
C SER A 22 -26.40 -6.40 -5.73
N GLN A 23 -27.06 -5.66 -4.85
CA GLN A 23 -27.14 -4.20 -4.95
C GLN A 23 -25.74 -3.56 -4.73
N ALA A 24 -24.96 -4.08 -3.80
CA ALA A 24 -23.59 -3.61 -3.55
C ALA A 24 -22.67 -3.93 -4.75
N THR A 25 -22.81 -5.09 -5.37
CA THR A 25 -22.04 -5.44 -6.58
C THR A 25 -22.43 -4.59 -7.78
N LEU A 26 -23.71 -4.27 -7.97
CA LEU A 26 -24.17 -3.37 -9.03
C LEU A 26 -23.61 -1.96 -8.89
N ILE A 27 -23.58 -1.43 -7.65
CA ILE A 27 -22.97 -0.13 -7.38
C ILE A 27 -21.47 -0.18 -7.69
N TYR A 28 -20.77 -1.23 -7.22
CA TYR A 28 -19.35 -1.39 -7.48
C TYR A 28 -19.02 -1.45 -8.98
N GLU A 29 -19.80 -2.21 -9.75
CA GLU A 29 -19.65 -2.28 -11.21
C GLU A 29 -19.90 -0.93 -11.89
N ALA A 30 -20.89 -0.16 -11.44
CA ALA A 30 -21.15 1.17 -11.97
C ALA A 30 -19.97 2.14 -11.69
N LEU A 31 -19.39 2.08 -10.49
CA LEU A 31 -18.19 2.83 -10.11
C LEU A 31 -16.99 2.43 -10.99
N LEU A 32 -16.77 1.14 -11.18
CA LEU A 32 -15.70 0.61 -12.02
C LEU A 32 -15.83 1.10 -13.48
N ARG A 33 -17.04 1.05 -14.06
CA ARG A 33 -17.31 1.55 -15.41
C ARG A 33 -17.09 3.06 -15.55
N ALA A 34 -17.35 3.81 -14.50
CA ALA A 34 -17.10 5.27 -14.46
C ALA A 34 -15.63 5.63 -14.16
N GLY A 35 -14.73 4.65 -13.96
CA GLY A 35 -13.34 4.87 -13.59
C GLY A 35 -13.14 5.37 -12.16
N VAL A 36 -14.18 5.28 -11.32
CA VAL A 36 -14.13 5.70 -9.92
C VAL A 36 -13.46 4.62 -9.07
N LYS A 37 -12.53 5.02 -8.23
CA LYS A 37 -11.88 4.10 -7.28
C LYS A 37 -12.87 3.65 -6.20
N ALA A 38 -13.08 2.34 -6.08
CA ALA A 38 -13.97 1.77 -5.08
C ALA A 38 -13.35 0.52 -4.43
N GLU A 39 -13.76 0.26 -3.21
CA GLU A 39 -13.43 -0.95 -2.45
C GLU A 39 -14.75 -1.55 -1.94
N LEU A 40 -14.95 -2.86 -2.14
CA LEU A 40 -16.18 -3.58 -1.76
C LEU A 40 -15.82 -4.77 -0.89
N HIS A 41 -16.50 -4.88 0.27
CA HIS A 41 -16.43 -6.02 1.16
C HIS A 41 -17.82 -6.59 1.36
N ILE A 42 -17.99 -7.91 1.13
CA ILE A 42 -19.24 -8.64 1.41
C ILE A 42 -18.88 -9.74 2.42
N PHE A 43 -19.36 -9.58 3.63
CA PHE A 43 -19.23 -10.59 4.69
C PHE A 43 -20.23 -11.72 4.47
N ASN A 44 -19.87 -12.94 4.88
CA ASN A 44 -20.71 -14.11 4.68
C ASN A 44 -22.03 -14.02 5.47
N ASP A 45 -21.93 -13.65 6.74
CA ASP A 45 -23.05 -13.59 7.67
C ASP A 45 -23.37 -12.14 8.04
N GLY A 46 -24.59 -11.89 8.48
CA GLY A 46 -25.03 -10.60 9.02
C GLY A 46 -26.40 -10.17 8.49
N GLU A 47 -27.26 -9.77 9.43
CA GLU A 47 -28.60 -9.27 9.12
C GLU A 47 -28.55 -7.86 8.53
N HIS A 48 -29.68 -7.40 8.02
CA HIS A 48 -29.82 -6.00 7.60
C HIS A 48 -29.59 -5.04 8.77
N GLY A 49 -28.79 -3.98 8.52
CA GLY A 49 -28.57 -2.93 9.50
C GLY A 49 -27.60 -3.27 10.62
N VAL A 50 -26.55 -4.05 10.31
CA VAL A 50 -25.49 -4.46 11.27
C VAL A 50 -24.82 -3.31 12.04
N GLY A 51 -24.97 -2.06 11.59
CA GLY A 51 -24.34 -0.91 12.22
C GLY A 51 -22.82 -1.07 12.31
N LEU A 52 -22.22 -0.84 13.49
CA LEU A 52 -20.79 -1.07 13.72
C LEU A 52 -20.45 -2.54 14.02
N ALA A 53 -21.44 -3.42 14.10
CA ALA A 53 -21.29 -4.85 14.40
C ALA A 53 -20.40 -5.13 15.63
N VAL A 54 -20.57 -4.36 16.70
CA VAL A 54 -19.73 -4.43 17.91
C VAL A 54 -19.83 -5.82 18.54
N GLY A 55 -18.68 -6.49 18.68
CA GLY A 55 -18.59 -7.84 19.25
C GLY A 55 -18.75 -8.97 18.23
N ASP A 56 -19.07 -8.66 16.98
CA ASP A 56 -19.02 -9.65 15.89
C ASP A 56 -17.57 -9.81 15.42
N PRO A 57 -17.04 -11.04 15.39
CA PRO A 57 -15.64 -11.28 15.05
C PRO A 57 -15.30 -11.03 13.57
N ASP A 58 -16.29 -11.09 12.67
CA ASP A 58 -16.09 -10.95 11.23
C ASP A 58 -16.58 -9.58 10.75
N VAL A 59 -17.88 -9.32 10.83
CA VAL A 59 -18.47 -8.04 10.36
C VAL A 59 -17.93 -6.87 11.17
N GLY A 60 -17.63 -7.06 12.46
CA GLY A 60 -17.05 -6.03 13.35
C GLY A 60 -15.67 -5.49 12.90
N GLU A 61 -15.03 -6.12 11.92
CA GLU A 61 -13.77 -5.62 11.35
C GLU A 61 -13.95 -4.45 10.36
N TRP A 62 -15.17 -4.23 9.81
CA TRP A 62 -15.37 -3.22 8.78
C TRP A 62 -15.00 -1.78 9.19
N PRO A 63 -15.19 -1.32 10.45
CA PRO A 63 -14.78 0.03 10.82
C PRO A 63 -13.26 0.22 10.75
N GLN A 64 -12.49 -0.83 11.11
CA GLN A 64 -11.04 -0.83 10.99
C GLN A 64 -10.58 -0.86 9.52
N MET A 65 -11.30 -1.58 8.67
CA MET A 65 -11.05 -1.57 7.21
C MET A 65 -11.29 -0.18 6.63
N LEU A 66 -12.41 0.48 7.00
CA LEU A 66 -12.72 1.85 6.60
C LEU A 66 -11.64 2.83 7.08
N TRP A 67 -11.19 2.72 8.34
CA TRP A 67 -10.11 3.57 8.86
C TRP A 67 -8.84 3.42 8.03
N ARG A 68 -8.42 2.19 7.72
CA ARG A 68 -7.26 1.92 6.85
C ARG A 68 -7.44 2.49 5.45
N TRP A 69 -8.65 2.39 4.90
CA TRP A 69 -8.98 2.93 3.58
C TRP A 69 -8.91 4.47 3.57
N LEU A 70 -9.51 5.14 4.56
CA LEU A 70 -9.42 6.60 4.72
C LEU A 70 -7.97 7.06 4.88
N ARG A 71 -7.19 6.35 5.71
CA ARG A 71 -5.77 6.61 5.90
C ARG A 71 -4.99 6.52 4.58
N ARG A 72 -5.14 5.42 3.84
CA ARG A 72 -4.46 5.23 2.54
C ARG A 72 -4.77 6.34 1.54
N ARG A 73 -5.93 6.95 1.62
CA ARG A 73 -6.33 8.06 0.78
C ARG A 73 -5.90 9.43 1.30
N GLY A 74 -5.29 9.50 2.45
CA GLY A 74 -4.86 10.75 3.09
C GLY A 74 -6.02 11.58 3.65
N LEU A 75 -7.23 11.00 3.78
CA LEU A 75 -8.42 11.72 4.27
C LEU A 75 -8.41 11.96 5.77
N LEU A 76 -7.53 11.27 6.52
CA LEU A 76 -7.36 11.46 7.96
C LEU A 76 -6.24 12.45 8.30
N SER A 77 -5.39 12.82 7.34
CA SER A 77 -4.27 13.72 7.55
C SER A 77 -4.69 15.18 7.40
N ALA A 78 -4.18 16.03 8.29
CA ALA A 78 -4.25 17.48 8.15
C ALA A 78 -3.21 18.04 7.15
N GLN A 79 -2.24 17.24 6.75
CA GLN A 79 -1.18 17.59 5.82
C GLN A 79 -1.56 17.25 4.38
N ARG A 80 -0.86 17.87 3.42
CA ARG A 80 -0.99 17.55 2.00
C ARG A 80 0.17 16.66 1.57
N ARG A 81 -0.09 15.80 0.58
CA ARG A 81 0.95 15.05 -0.10
C ARG A 81 1.90 15.99 -0.83
N ILE A 82 3.15 15.57 -0.95
CA ILE A 82 4.17 16.28 -1.73
C ILE A 82 4.72 15.36 -2.81
N ALA A 83 5.14 15.94 -3.92
CA ALA A 83 5.98 15.23 -4.88
C ALA A 83 7.31 14.88 -4.22
N LEU A 84 7.88 13.74 -4.55
CA LEU A 84 9.18 13.30 -4.05
C LEU A 84 9.98 12.68 -5.18
N ASP A 85 11.15 13.21 -5.43
CA ASP A 85 12.18 12.59 -6.25
C ASP A 85 13.35 12.12 -5.38
N GLY A 86 14.17 11.25 -5.92
CA GLY A 86 15.32 10.73 -5.21
C GLY A 86 16.04 9.65 -5.96
N SER A 87 17.01 9.05 -5.29
CA SER A 87 17.78 7.93 -5.83
C SER A 87 18.01 6.83 -4.80
N LEU A 88 18.06 5.58 -5.26
CA LEU A 88 18.37 4.41 -4.45
C LEU A 88 19.48 3.59 -5.09
N THR A 89 20.62 3.54 -4.41
CA THR A 89 21.80 2.80 -4.87
C THR A 89 22.37 1.91 -3.77
N CYS A 90 23.01 0.79 -4.18
CA CYS A 90 23.79 -0.07 -3.30
C CYS A 90 25.20 -0.25 -3.88
N ALA A 91 26.22 0.04 -3.08
CA ALA A 91 27.63 0.05 -3.51
C ALA A 91 27.87 0.90 -4.79
N GLY A 92 27.14 1.99 -4.95
CA GLY A 92 27.24 2.88 -6.11
C GLY A 92 26.50 2.43 -7.37
N ALA A 93 25.80 1.28 -7.33
CA ALA A 93 24.98 0.79 -8.44
C ALA A 93 23.49 0.82 -8.05
N PRO A 94 22.56 1.01 -9.02
CA PRO A 94 21.13 0.91 -8.76
C PRO A 94 20.75 -0.51 -8.36
N LEU A 95 19.78 -0.64 -7.45
CA LEU A 95 19.11 -1.92 -7.18
C LEU A 95 18.22 -2.26 -8.37
N GLY A 96 18.32 -3.50 -8.89
CA GLY A 96 17.54 -3.91 -10.06
C GLY A 96 16.03 -3.86 -9.83
N LEU A 97 15.51 -4.73 -8.96
CA LEU A 97 14.11 -4.78 -8.59
C LEU A 97 14.00 -4.61 -7.07
N ALA A 98 13.33 -3.56 -6.63
CA ALA A 98 13.17 -3.29 -5.21
C ALA A 98 11.83 -2.59 -4.90
N TRP A 99 11.25 -2.89 -3.75
CA TRP A 99 10.19 -2.09 -3.17
C TRP A 99 10.79 -1.04 -2.24
N LEU A 100 10.41 0.21 -2.46
CA LEU A 100 10.61 1.31 -1.53
C LEU A 100 9.28 1.59 -0.83
N THR A 101 9.27 1.51 0.50
CA THR A 101 8.11 1.82 1.32
C THR A 101 8.46 2.93 2.29
N LEU A 102 7.68 4.01 2.27
CA LEU A 102 7.80 5.15 3.18
C LEU A 102 6.65 5.03 4.19
N ILE A 103 6.97 4.78 5.44
CA ILE A 103 5.99 4.60 6.52
C ILE A 103 6.09 5.82 7.43
N PRO A 104 5.10 6.73 7.43
CA PRO A 104 5.13 7.90 8.30
C PRO A 104 5.01 7.51 9.77
N GLU A 105 5.72 8.21 10.66
CA GLU A 105 5.55 8.07 12.12
C GLU A 105 4.15 8.49 12.56
N ASP A 106 3.58 9.51 11.92
CA ASP A 106 2.17 9.88 12.14
C ASP A 106 1.26 8.80 11.54
N VAL A 107 0.61 8.05 12.42
CA VAL A 107 -0.28 6.94 12.05
C VAL A 107 -1.52 7.35 11.23
N GLN A 108 -1.86 8.64 11.20
CA GLN A 108 -2.96 9.16 10.36
C GLN A 108 -2.51 9.34 8.91
N ASN A 109 -1.22 9.53 8.68
CA ASN A 109 -0.66 9.67 7.34
C ASN A 109 -0.57 8.33 6.62
N PRO A 110 -0.89 8.28 5.31
CA PRO A 110 -0.80 7.06 4.54
C PRO A 110 0.65 6.66 4.25
N PRO A 111 1.00 5.37 4.34
CA PRO A 111 2.25 4.90 3.80
C PRO A 111 2.26 5.01 2.26
N VAL A 112 3.43 5.19 1.70
CA VAL A 112 3.66 5.20 0.25
C VAL A 112 4.52 4.02 -0.12
N ARG A 113 4.18 3.31 -1.19
CA ARG A 113 4.94 2.17 -1.68
C ARG A 113 5.17 2.28 -3.17
N LEU A 114 6.42 2.18 -3.58
CA LEU A 114 6.86 2.26 -4.97
C LEU A 114 7.67 1.02 -5.34
N LEU A 115 7.37 0.44 -6.50
CA LEU A 115 8.20 -0.60 -7.10
C LEU A 115 9.22 0.05 -8.03
N LEU A 116 10.50 -0.12 -7.71
CA LEU A 116 11.61 0.34 -8.52
C LEU A 116 12.01 -0.76 -9.50
N HIS A 117 12.01 -0.42 -10.78
CA HIS A 117 12.44 -1.29 -11.87
C HIS A 117 13.72 -0.73 -12.45
N GLY A 118 14.87 -1.17 -11.97
CA GLY A 118 16.17 -1.09 -12.61
C GLY A 118 16.47 0.09 -13.52
N ARG A 119 16.09 1.34 -13.15
CA ARG A 119 16.58 2.52 -13.88
C ARG A 119 18.11 2.56 -13.74
N GLN A 120 18.79 2.85 -14.81
CA GLN A 120 20.26 2.79 -14.86
C GLN A 120 20.96 3.73 -13.86
N ASP A 121 20.25 4.76 -13.39
CA ASP A 121 20.73 5.75 -12.43
C ASP A 121 20.19 5.53 -10.98
N GLY A 122 19.29 4.55 -10.79
CA GLY A 122 18.60 4.32 -9.52
C GLY A 122 17.59 5.42 -9.15
N ALA A 123 17.33 6.38 -10.04
CA ALA A 123 16.44 7.50 -9.77
C ALA A 123 14.97 7.05 -9.72
N PHE A 124 14.18 7.71 -8.88
CA PHE A 124 12.73 7.56 -8.82
C PHE A 124 12.04 8.92 -8.68
N VAL A 125 10.78 8.96 -9.09
CA VAL A 125 9.90 10.11 -8.94
C VAL A 125 8.54 9.60 -8.47
N ILE A 126 7.98 10.25 -7.47
CA ILE A 126 6.63 10.01 -6.97
C ILE A 126 5.84 11.32 -7.18
N ALA A 127 4.76 11.24 -7.94
CA ALA A 127 3.92 12.40 -8.19
C ALA A 127 3.21 12.86 -6.90
N GLU A 128 2.82 14.14 -6.82
CA GLU A 128 2.23 14.74 -5.62
C GLU A 128 0.99 13.98 -5.12
N ASP A 129 0.12 13.55 -6.03
CA ASP A 129 -1.11 12.81 -5.70
C ASP A 129 -0.87 11.44 -5.07
N GLN A 130 0.31 10.86 -5.28
CA GLN A 130 0.75 9.56 -4.75
C GLN A 130 1.88 9.67 -3.74
N GLY A 131 2.40 10.86 -3.53
CA GLY A 131 3.56 11.14 -2.71
C GLY A 131 3.29 11.03 -1.21
N PRO A 132 4.35 11.08 -0.39
CA PRO A 132 4.25 11.06 1.06
C PRO A 132 3.71 12.39 1.61
N MET A 133 3.28 12.38 2.87
CA MET A 133 3.13 13.58 3.66
C MET A 133 4.51 14.01 4.20
N PRO A 134 4.77 15.33 4.39
CA PRO A 134 6.02 15.76 5.02
C PRO A 134 6.16 15.24 6.45
N GLY A 135 7.38 15.03 6.91
CA GLY A 135 7.67 14.62 8.29
C GLY A 135 8.59 13.41 8.39
N PRO A 136 8.76 12.87 9.61
CA PRO A 136 9.59 11.71 9.85
C PRO A 136 8.92 10.42 9.32
N HIS A 137 9.75 9.57 8.69
CA HIS A 137 9.35 8.30 8.11
C HIS A 137 10.35 7.20 8.45
N GLU A 138 9.84 6.01 8.65
CA GLU A 138 10.60 4.80 8.46
C GLU A 138 10.64 4.47 6.96
N VAL A 139 11.82 4.23 6.43
CA VAL A 139 12.07 3.90 5.03
C VAL A 139 12.47 2.44 4.94
N GLN A 140 11.61 1.61 4.39
CA GLN A 140 11.88 0.20 4.17
C GLN A 140 12.24 -0.05 2.70
N ILE A 141 13.37 -0.70 2.47
CA ILE A 141 13.83 -1.12 1.14
C ILE A 141 13.84 -2.64 1.12
N ARG A 142 12.96 -3.25 0.31
CA ARG A 142 12.96 -4.69 0.06
C ARG A 142 13.54 -4.97 -1.33
N TRP A 143 14.77 -5.41 -1.35
CA TRP A 143 15.46 -5.78 -2.58
C TRP A 143 15.12 -7.21 -2.97
N ILE A 144 14.63 -7.42 -4.19
CA ILE A 144 14.34 -8.72 -4.76
C ILE A 144 15.62 -9.20 -5.44
N SER A 145 16.45 -9.95 -4.73
CA SER A 145 17.75 -10.42 -5.18
C SER A 145 17.64 -11.59 -6.18
N ARG A 146 16.55 -12.36 -6.09
CA ARG A 146 16.19 -13.42 -7.04
C ARG A 146 14.68 -13.45 -7.21
N GLN A 147 14.21 -13.40 -8.45
CA GLN A 147 12.79 -13.61 -8.75
C GLN A 147 12.43 -15.11 -8.68
N ALA A 148 11.17 -15.38 -8.34
CA ALA A 148 10.64 -16.73 -8.43
C ALA A 148 10.68 -17.22 -9.90
N SER A 149 11.10 -18.44 -10.11
CA SER A 149 11.24 -19.01 -11.46
C SER A 149 11.15 -20.53 -11.45
N TYR A 150 10.85 -21.12 -12.61
CA TYR A 150 11.01 -22.55 -12.87
C TYR A 150 12.28 -22.75 -13.69
N ASP A 151 13.09 -23.74 -13.33
CA ASP A 151 14.24 -24.14 -14.17
C ASP A 151 13.79 -25.03 -15.33
N ALA A 152 14.73 -25.40 -16.21
CA ALA A 152 14.46 -26.25 -17.38
C ALA A 152 13.92 -27.66 -17.03
N SER A 153 14.09 -28.11 -15.78
CA SER A 153 13.55 -29.38 -15.26
C SER A 153 12.16 -29.24 -14.65
N GLY A 154 11.60 -28.02 -14.61
CA GLY A 154 10.33 -27.70 -13.97
C GLY A 154 10.40 -27.52 -12.46
N LYS A 155 11.58 -27.46 -11.86
CA LYS A 155 11.76 -27.21 -10.44
C LYS A 155 11.55 -25.73 -10.12
N TYR A 156 10.64 -25.46 -9.20
CA TYR A 156 10.35 -24.11 -8.72
C TYR A 156 11.40 -23.60 -7.75
N SER A 157 11.87 -22.39 -7.99
CA SER A 157 12.71 -21.63 -7.06
C SER A 157 11.94 -20.43 -6.53
N MET A 158 11.85 -20.29 -5.21
CA MET A 158 11.16 -19.19 -4.57
C MET A 158 11.91 -17.86 -4.75
N GLU A 159 11.16 -16.75 -4.70
CA GLU A 159 11.72 -15.41 -4.60
C GLU A 159 12.62 -15.30 -3.36
N GLN A 160 13.75 -14.65 -3.52
CA GLN A 160 14.63 -14.28 -2.42
C GLN A 160 14.66 -12.76 -2.30
N SER A 161 14.41 -12.25 -1.12
CA SER A 161 14.45 -10.83 -0.85
C SER A 161 15.24 -10.50 0.42
N LEU A 162 15.86 -9.35 0.38
CA LEU A 162 16.61 -8.75 1.49
C LEU A 162 15.91 -7.45 1.87
N ILE A 163 15.94 -7.10 3.17
CA ILE A 163 15.33 -5.88 3.66
C ILE A 163 16.36 -5.00 4.34
N CYS A 164 16.22 -3.69 4.15
CA CYS A 164 16.95 -2.66 4.88
C CYS A 164 15.93 -1.65 5.40
N VAL A 165 16.08 -1.24 6.66
CA VAL A 165 15.24 -0.24 7.31
C VAL A 165 16.09 0.95 7.71
N ARG A 166 15.62 2.16 7.43
CA ARG A 166 16.25 3.45 7.74
C ARG A 166 15.20 4.45 8.20
N ASN A 167 15.61 5.49 8.88
CA ASN A 167 14.77 6.64 9.19
C ASN A 167 15.17 7.82 8.32
N ALA A 168 14.19 8.58 7.85
CA ALA A 168 14.40 9.81 7.10
C ALA A 168 13.34 10.85 7.45
N VAL A 169 13.66 12.11 7.28
CA VAL A 169 12.68 13.20 7.32
C VAL A 169 12.40 13.62 5.89
N ILE A 170 11.15 13.45 5.48
CA ILE A 170 10.68 13.87 4.16
C ILE A 170 10.24 15.33 4.24
N ALA A 171 10.77 16.18 3.38
CA ALA A 171 10.42 17.59 3.32
C ALA A 171 10.18 18.03 1.87
N PRO A 172 9.34 19.08 1.66
CA PRO A 172 9.16 19.66 0.32
C PRO A 172 10.51 20.09 -0.30
N ASP A 173 10.63 19.91 -1.60
CA ASP A 173 11.78 20.33 -2.41
C ASP A 173 13.14 19.73 -1.97
N GLN A 174 13.11 18.64 -1.22
CA GLN A 174 14.29 17.89 -0.84
C GLN A 174 14.26 16.46 -1.41
N PRO A 175 15.23 16.09 -2.26
CA PRO A 175 15.31 14.74 -2.79
C PRO A 175 15.65 13.72 -1.69
N LEU A 176 15.12 12.50 -1.82
CA LEU A 176 15.45 11.39 -0.94
C LEU A 176 16.53 10.51 -1.59
N ASP A 177 17.78 10.81 -1.31
CA ASP A 177 18.91 10.03 -1.81
C ASP A 177 19.37 8.99 -0.79
N ILE A 178 19.18 7.72 -1.13
CA ILE A 178 19.49 6.58 -0.29
C ILE A 178 20.69 5.82 -0.87
N ARG A 179 21.78 5.81 -0.11
CA ARG A 179 23.02 5.10 -0.46
C ARG A 179 23.23 3.95 0.52
N LEU A 180 23.19 2.75 0.02
CA LEU A 180 23.29 1.52 0.82
C LEU A 180 24.57 0.77 0.52
N ARG A 181 24.91 -0.14 1.41
CA ARG A 181 25.95 -1.16 1.26
C ARG A 181 25.31 -2.55 1.37
N PRO A 182 25.93 -3.60 0.81
CA PRO A 182 25.41 -4.97 0.95
C PRO A 182 25.15 -5.39 2.40
N GLU A 183 25.99 -4.96 3.35
CA GLU A 183 25.87 -5.25 4.78
C GLU A 183 24.71 -4.54 5.49
N ASP A 184 24.07 -3.57 4.84
CA ASP A 184 22.88 -2.90 5.37
C ASP A 184 21.61 -3.75 5.24
N PHE A 185 21.69 -4.84 4.50
CA PHE A 185 20.56 -5.72 4.24
C PHE A 185 20.57 -6.98 5.10
N VAL A 186 19.40 -7.40 5.53
CA VAL A 186 19.17 -8.68 6.20
C VAL A 186 18.12 -9.51 5.43
N PRO A 187 18.10 -10.85 5.56
CA PRO A 187 17.03 -11.65 4.97
C PRO A 187 15.66 -11.20 5.44
N SER A 188 14.68 -11.10 4.54
CA SER A 188 13.34 -10.62 4.89
C SER A 188 12.61 -11.49 5.93
N ASN A 189 12.95 -12.77 6.02
CA ASN A 189 12.38 -13.71 7.00
C ASN A 189 12.87 -13.47 8.44
N SER A 190 13.88 -12.62 8.65
CA SER A 190 14.39 -12.29 9.99
C SER A 190 13.70 -11.10 10.66
N VAL A 191 12.75 -10.44 9.97
CA VAL A 191 12.07 -9.21 10.45
C VAL A 191 10.63 -9.48 10.92
N GLU A 192 10.08 -10.68 10.66
CA GLU A 192 8.69 -11.02 11.02
C GLU A 192 8.50 -11.50 12.48
N ASP A 193 9.57 -11.63 13.25
CA ASP A 193 9.53 -12.14 14.65
C ASP A 193 9.77 -11.06 15.72
N GLY A 194 9.36 -9.81 15.48
CA GLY A 194 9.51 -8.70 16.43
C GLY A 194 8.23 -7.95 16.74
#